data_021e32ee1540719da325459b49b9bc1a
#
_entry.id   021e32ee1540719da325459b49b9bc1a
#
_cell.length_a   1.000
_cell.length_b   1.000
_cell.length_c   1.000
_cell.angle_alpha   90.00
_cell.angle_beta   90.00
_cell.angle_gamma   90.00
#
_symmetry.space_group_name_H-M   'P 1'
#
loop_
_entity.id
_entity.type
_entity.pdbx_description
1 polymer ?
#
loop_
_entity_poly.entity_id
_entity_poly.type
_entity_poly.pdbx_seq_one_letter_code
_entity_poly.pdbx_strand_id
1 'polypeptide(L)'
;MQLLLVRHALPLRSEPGPTKQERADPDLSDEGRVQVARLPDALARFPISRVVSSPQRRAIQTAEPVAAARGLTVEIEDRFAEYDRDLPVYVPIEHIRDENPQEWARMAAGHLPSSVDEEAFRARVRAAVDDVAAGAEHEDTVAVFSHGGVINVVLHEILGTKRVLSFPIDYASVTRLLFSRSGQASVVTVNGTEHVWDLLPRNQRAP
;
A
#
# COMPACT_ATOMS: atom_id res chain seq x y z
N MET A 1 6.36 -17.22 -8.82
CA MET A 1 6.94 -16.16 -7.98
C MET A 1 6.03 -15.81 -6.80
N GLN A 2 6.55 -15.17 -5.79
CA GLN A 2 5.80 -14.65 -4.66
C GLN A 2 5.79 -13.11 -4.68
N LEU A 3 4.64 -12.50 -4.42
CA LEU A 3 4.49 -11.06 -4.31
C LEU A 3 4.04 -10.70 -2.89
N LEU A 4 4.79 -9.82 -2.24
CA LEU A 4 4.45 -9.23 -0.95
C LEU A 4 4.01 -7.79 -1.21
N LEU A 5 2.73 -7.49 -1.04
CA LEU A 5 2.21 -6.13 -1.08
C LEU A 5 2.22 -5.56 0.34
N VAL A 6 2.98 -4.50 0.55
CA VAL A 6 3.12 -3.84 1.85
C VAL A 6 2.49 -2.45 1.77
N ARG A 7 1.49 -2.17 2.60
CA ARG A 7 0.99 -0.81 2.73
C ARG A 7 2.03 0.06 3.44
N HIS A 8 2.22 1.28 2.98
CA HIS A 8 3.08 2.25 3.68
C HIS A 8 2.69 2.38 5.16
N ALA A 9 3.65 2.73 6.01
CA ALA A 9 3.45 3.01 7.43
C ALA A 9 2.69 4.33 7.64
N LEU A 10 2.32 4.64 8.88
CA LEU A 10 1.52 5.82 9.24
C LEU A 10 2.22 7.11 8.80
N PRO A 11 1.63 7.90 7.89
CA PRO A 11 2.21 9.17 7.46
C PRO A 11 1.74 10.34 8.33
N LEU A 12 2.43 11.46 8.19
CA LEU A 12 1.96 12.73 8.70
C LEU A 12 0.71 13.16 7.93
N ARG A 13 -0.16 13.92 8.61
CA ARG A 13 -1.16 14.73 7.92
C ARG A 13 -0.45 15.86 7.18
N SER A 14 -0.83 16.14 5.94
CA SER A 14 -0.33 17.31 5.23
C SER A 14 -1.42 18.38 5.15
N GLU A 15 -1.07 19.60 5.53
CA GLU A 15 -1.88 20.78 5.24
C GLU A 15 -1.62 21.23 3.80
N PRO A 16 -2.55 22.01 3.19
CA PRO A 16 -2.31 22.57 1.86
C PRO A 16 -1.06 23.43 1.88
N GLY A 17 -0.16 23.20 0.90
CA GLY A 17 0.98 24.08 0.68
C GLY A 17 0.56 25.51 0.36
N PRO A 18 1.50 26.48 0.42
CA PRO A 18 1.23 27.89 0.15
C PRO A 18 0.69 28.14 -1.26
N THR A 19 0.89 27.20 -2.17
CA THR A 19 0.32 27.25 -3.53
C THR A 19 -0.62 26.06 -3.73
N LYS A 20 -1.81 26.30 -4.33
CA LYS A 20 -2.79 25.25 -4.66
C LYS A 20 -2.26 24.20 -5.67
N GLN A 21 -1.06 24.37 -6.15
CA GLN A 21 -0.41 23.49 -7.14
C GLN A 21 0.55 22.48 -6.50
N GLU A 22 0.86 22.62 -5.21
CA GLU A 22 1.72 21.65 -4.52
C GLU A 22 0.91 20.40 -4.17
N ARG A 23 1.41 19.26 -4.63
CA ARG A 23 0.85 17.94 -4.32
C ARG A 23 1.18 17.57 -2.88
N ALA A 24 0.22 16.99 -2.19
CA ALA A 24 0.46 16.47 -0.85
C ALA A 24 1.19 15.12 -0.92
N ASP A 25 2.43 15.13 -0.48
CA ASP A 25 3.25 13.91 -0.39
C ASP A 25 3.95 13.85 0.99
N PRO A 26 3.20 13.52 2.06
CA PRO A 26 3.72 13.57 3.42
C PRO A 26 4.77 12.51 3.68
N ASP A 27 5.71 12.87 4.57
CA ASP A 27 6.62 11.94 5.22
C ASP A 27 5.89 11.04 6.22
N LEU A 28 6.56 10.00 6.68
CA LEU A 28 6.09 9.18 7.79
C LEU A 28 6.09 9.97 9.10
N SER A 29 5.11 9.71 9.94
CA SER A 29 5.10 10.17 11.33
C SER A 29 6.15 9.44 12.18
N ASP A 30 6.36 9.89 13.41
CA ASP A 30 7.27 9.20 14.32
C ASP A 30 6.77 7.79 14.64
N GLU A 31 5.46 7.61 14.80
CA GLU A 31 4.82 6.30 14.98
C GLU A 31 5.00 5.43 13.71
N GLY A 32 4.87 6.03 12.53
CA GLY A 32 5.12 5.35 11.27
C GLY A 32 6.57 4.86 11.14
N ARG A 33 7.53 5.63 11.60
CA ARG A 33 8.94 5.22 11.65
C ARG A 33 9.17 4.04 12.59
N VAL A 34 8.46 3.98 13.72
CA VAL A 34 8.48 2.81 14.63
C VAL A 34 7.84 1.58 13.96
N GLN A 35 6.76 1.74 13.21
CA GLN A 35 6.17 0.64 12.43
C GLN A 35 7.16 0.10 11.40
N VAL A 36 7.82 0.98 10.66
CA VAL A 36 8.80 0.62 9.62
C VAL A 36 10.00 -0.14 10.19
N ALA A 37 10.48 0.26 11.37
CA ALA A 37 11.62 -0.40 12.01
C ALA A 37 11.40 -1.91 12.28
N ARG A 38 10.15 -2.38 12.34
CA ARG A 38 9.81 -3.79 12.52
C ARG A 38 9.73 -4.61 11.23
N LEU A 39 9.63 -3.95 10.07
CA LEU A 39 9.45 -4.64 8.79
C LEU A 39 10.64 -5.51 8.35
N PRO A 40 11.91 -5.10 8.53
CA PRO A 40 13.04 -5.96 8.15
C PRO A 40 12.98 -7.33 8.82
N ASP A 41 12.70 -7.40 10.13
CA ASP A 41 12.60 -8.65 10.89
C ASP A 41 11.33 -9.43 10.52
N ALA A 42 10.19 -8.75 10.38
CA ALA A 42 8.92 -9.37 9.99
C ALA A 42 9.01 -10.06 8.62
N LEU A 43 9.79 -9.48 7.72
CA LEU A 43 10.00 -9.99 6.37
C LEU A 43 11.25 -10.87 6.23
N ALA A 44 12.05 -11.09 7.29
CA ALA A 44 13.32 -11.80 7.23
C ALA A 44 13.21 -13.22 6.65
N ARG A 45 12.09 -13.91 6.91
CA ARG A 45 11.81 -15.27 6.40
C ARG A 45 11.60 -15.37 4.89
N PHE A 46 11.40 -14.25 4.20
CA PHE A 46 11.17 -14.23 2.75
C PHE A 46 12.47 -13.90 2.02
N PRO A 47 12.88 -14.70 1.03
CA PRO A 47 14.07 -14.44 0.21
C PRO A 47 13.76 -13.35 -0.82
N ILE A 48 13.55 -12.10 -0.36
CA ILE A 48 13.23 -10.98 -1.23
C ILE A 48 14.40 -10.69 -2.15
N SER A 49 14.17 -10.79 -3.46
CA SER A 49 15.15 -10.51 -4.53
C SER A 49 15.01 -9.11 -5.13
N ARG A 50 13.81 -8.49 -5.02
CA ARG A 50 13.53 -7.15 -5.52
C ARG A 50 12.63 -6.37 -4.57
N VAL A 51 12.89 -5.07 -4.44
CA VAL A 51 12.06 -4.12 -3.67
C VAL A 51 11.58 -3.04 -4.62
N VAL A 52 10.27 -2.97 -4.80
CA VAL A 52 9.60 -1.99 -5.67
C VAL A 52 8.75 -1.07 -4.79
N SER A 53 8.67 0.21 -5.12
CA SER A 53 7.86 1.19 -4.38
C SER A 53 7.03 2.07 -5.30
N SER A 54 5.86 2.46 -4.82
CA SER A 54 5.15 3.65 -5.28
C SER A 54 6.09 4.88 -5.21
N PRO A 55 5.91 5.88 -6.09
CA PRO A 55 6.73 7.09 -6.07
C PRO A 55 6.46 8.01 -4.86
N GLN A 56 5.40 7.77 -4.10
CA GLN A 56 5.02 8.61 -2.96
C GLN A 56 5.94 8.38 -1.76
N ARG A 57 6.41 9.47 -1.14
CA ARG A 57 7.46 9.48 -0.10
C ARG A 57 7.18 8.49 1.03
N ARG A 58 5.94 8.44 1.52
CA ARG A 58 5.53 7.50 2.56
C ARG A 58 5.75 6.03 2.21
N ALA A 59 5.60 5.66 0.93
CA ALA A 59 5.87 4.29 0.48
C ALA A 59 7.38 4.04 0.34
N ILE A 60 8.12 4.98 -0.23
CA ILE A 60 9.58 4.91 -0.36
C ILE A 60 10.23 4.76 1.01
N GLN A 61 9.88 5.63 1.96
CA GLN A 61 10.41 5.59 3.33
C GLN A 61 10.05 4.29 4.07
N THR A 62 8.96 3.65 3.70
CA THR A 62 8.59 2.33 4.24
C THR A 62 9.43 1.22 3.62
N ALA A 63 9.81 1.34 2.34
CA ALA A 63 10.58 0.35 1.60
C ALA A 63 12.08 0.36 1.96
N GLU A 64 12.66 1.54 2.20
CA GLU A 64 14.09 1.76 2.36
C GLU A 64 14.75 0.84 3.41
N PRO A 65 14.24 0.69 4.66
CA PRO A 65 14.88 -0.18 5.65
C PRO A 65 14.86 -1.66 5.26
N VAL A 66 13.82 -2.11 4.55
CA VAL A 66 13.73 -3.49 4.05
C VAL A 66 14.74 -3.72 2.91
N ALA A 67 14.87 -2.78 2.01
CA ALA A 67 15.89 -2.82 0.94
C ALA A 67 17.31 -2.80 1.52
N ALA A 68 17.58 -1.86 2.44
CA ALA A 68 18.90 -1.73 3.09
C ALA A 68 19.32 -3.00 3.84
N ALA A 69 18.41 -3.64 4.59
CA ALA A 69 18.67 -4.89 5.31
C ALA A 69 19.04 -6.06 4.40
N ARG A 70 18.80 -5.95 3.08
CA ARG A 70 19.10 -6.97 2.07
C ARG A 70 20.16 -6.55 1.06
N GLY A 71 20.73 -5.34 1.19
CA GLY A 71 21.66 -4.81 0.20
C GLY A 71 21.04 -4.54 -1.16
N LEU A 72 19.70 -4.32 -1.21
CA LEU A 72 18.95 -4.02 -2.41
C LEU A 72 18.69 -2.51 -2.54
N THR A 73 18.38 -2.08 -3.76
CA THR A 73 17.88 -0.73 -4.05
C THR A 73 16.36 -0.75 -4.17
N VAL A 74 15.72 0.38 -3.89
CA VAL A 74 14.29 0.57 -4.11
C VAL A 74 14.07 0.98 -5.57
N GLU A 75 13.35 0.15 -6.32
CA GLU A 75 12.91 0.44 -7.68
C GLU A 75 11.60 1.24 -7.62
N ILE A 76 11.50 2.36 -8.32
CA ILE A 76 10.27 3.16 -8.33
C ILE A 76 9.38 2.74 -9.51
N GLU A 77 8.13 2.46 -9.22
CA GLU A 77 7.11 2.15 -10.22
C GLU A 77 5.91 3.11 -10.05
N ASP A 78 5.81 4.08 -10.94
CA ASP A 78 4.82 5.17 -10.88
C ASP A 78 3.37 4.67 -10.87
N ARG A 79 3.12 3.53 -11.49
CA ARG A 79 1.78 2.95 -11.57
C ARG A 79 1.27 2.38 -10.24
N PHE A 80 2.12 2.23 -9.22
CA PHE A 80 1.72 1.90 -7.85
C PHE A 80 1.36 3.11 -7.01
N ALA A 81 1.32 4.31 -7.57
CA ALA A 81 0.85 5.49 -6.85
C ALA A 81 -0.63 5.33 -6.42
N GLU A 82 -0.99 5.89 -5.26
CA GLU A 82 -2.38 5.91 -4.80
C GLU A 82 -3.23 6.87 -5.66
N TYR A 83 -4.54 6.77 -5.52
CA TYR A 83 -5.48 7.67 -6.20
C TYR A 83 -5.36 9.14 -5.73
N ASP A 84 -4.77 9.36 -4.55
CA ASP A 84 -4.59 10.69 -3.96
C ASP A 84 -3.31 11.43 -4.41
N ARG A 85 -2.50 10.84 -5.29
CA ARG A 85 -1.18 11.36 -5.70
C ARG A 85 -1.19 12.81 -6.20
N ASP A 86 -2.29 13.23 -6.78
CA ASP A 86 -2.43 14.55 -7.40
C ASP A 86 -3.26 15.52 -6.55
N LEU A 87 -3.68 15.11 -5.35
CA LEU A 87 -4.44 15.95 -4.44
C LEU A 87 -3.52 16.93 -3.69
N PRO A 88 -4.00 18.16 -3.44
CA PRO A 88 -3.23 19.18 -2.72
C PRO A 88 -3.17 18.95 -1.20
N VAL A 89 -3.98 18.05 -0.68
CA VAL A 89 -4.09 17.73 0.76
C VAL A 89 -4.10 16.22 0.93
N TYR A 90 -3.36 15.72 1.89
CA TYR A 90 -3.46 14.34 2.33
C TYR A 90 -4.14 14.27 3.70
N VAL A 91 -5.25 13.54 3.77
CA VAL A 91 -5.97 13.29 5.02
C VAL A 91 -5.85 11.80 5.34
N PRO A 92 -5.19 11.42 6.46
CA PRO A 92 -5.20 10.04 6.92
C PRO A 92 -6.62 9.52 7.06
N ILE A 93 -6.83 8.24 6.74
CA ILE A 93 -8.17 7.63 6.69
C ILE A 93 -8.95 7.78 8.00
N GLU A 94 -8.24 7.84 9.13
CA GLU A 94 -8.80 8.01 10.46
C GLU A 94 -9.55 9.35 10.64
N HIS A 95 -9.18 10.36 9.86
CA HIS A 95 -9.75 11.72 9.91
C HIS A 95 -10.80 11.98 8.83
N ILE A 96 -10.84 11.16 7.76
CA ILE A 96 -11.80 11.34 6.65
C ILE A 96 -13.24 11.30 7.15
N ARG A 97 -13.54 10.48 8.16
CA ARG A 97 -14.89 10.35 8.74
C ARG A 97 -15.44 11.68 9.27
N ASP A 98 -14.58 12.44 9.91
CA ASP A 98 -14.98 13.70 10.56
C ASP A 98 -14.93 14.88 9.58
N GLU A 99 -14.03 14.85 8.62
CA GLU A 99 -13.82 15.94 7.65
C GLU A 99 -14.73 15.83 6.42
N ASN A 100 -15.00 14.62 5.95
CA ASN A 100 -15.87 14.36 4.81
C ASN A 100 -16.73 13.10 5.01
N PRO A 101 -17.81 13.19 5.81
CA PRO A 101 -18.67 12.06 6.13
C PRO A 101 -19.29 11.36 4.91
N GLN A 102 -19.52 12.09 3.80
CA GLN A 102 -20.10 11.52 2.59
C GLN A 102 -19.09 10.63 1.86
N GLU A 103 -17.87 11.09 1.68
CA GLU A 103 -16.79 10.26 1.10
C GLU A 103 -16.45 9.10 2.01
N TRP A 104 -16.43 9.30 3.34
CA TRP A 104 -16.28 8.21 4.29
C TRP A 104 -17.36 7.14 4.11
N ALA A 105 -18.64 7.52 4.03
CA ALA A 105 -19.74 6.58 3.84
C ALA A 105 -19.61 5.81 2.52
N ARG A 106 -19.16 6.49 1.45
CA ARG A 106 -18.88 5.88 0.15
C ARG A 106 -17.74 4.84 0.24
N MET A 107 -16.63 5.22 0.87
CA MET A 107 -15.48 4.33 1.05
C MET A 107 -15.81 3.16 1.98
N ALA A 108 -16.56 3.41 3.06
CA ALA A 108 -17.04 2.36 3.97
C ALA A 108 -18.01 1.39 3.29
N ALA A 109 -18.75 1.84 2.27
CA ALA A 109 -19.56 0.98 1.40
C ALA A 109 -18.72 0.20 0.36
N GLY A 110 -17.39 0.39 0.35
CA GLY A 110 -16.45 -0.36 -0.49
C GLY A 110 -16.15 0.28 -1.85
N HIS A 111 -16.49 1.55 -2.06
CA HIS A 111 -16.21 2.29 -3.29
C HIS A 111 -14.99 3.20 -3.15
N LEU A 112 -14.27 3.43 -4.25
CA LEU A 112 -13.25 4.46 -4.32
C LEU A 112 -13.90 5.86 -4.15
N PRO A 113 -13.13 6.89 -3.74
CA PRO A 113 -13.63 8.27 -3.71
C PRO A 113 -14.28 8.69 -5.01
N SER A 114 -15.28 9.57 -4.93
CA SER A 114 -16.09 9.97 -6.10
C SER A 114 -15.29 10.70 -7.19
N SER A 115 -14.16 11.29 -6.84
CA SER A 115 -13.24 11.97 -7.77
C SER A 115 -12.33 11.03 -8.55
N VAL A 116 -12.30 9.73 -8.22
CA VAL A 116 -11.40 8.75 -8.83
C VAL A 116 -12.05 8.10 -10.05
N ASP A 117 -11.37 8.12 -11.18
CA ASP A 117 -11.68 7.24 -12.30
C ASP A 117 -11.26 5.80 -11.93
N GLU A 118 -12.25 5.01 -11.48
CA GLU A 118 -12.03 3.65 -11.01
C GLU A 118 -11.46 2.75 -12.09
N GLU A 119 -11.94 2.86 -13.32
CA GLU A 119 -11.50 2.01 -14.43
C GLU A 119 -10.02 2.30 -14.79
N ALA A 120 -9.68 3.57 -14.93
CA ALA A 120 -8.31 3.99 -15.21
C ALA A 120 -7.35 3.60 -14.06
N PHE A 121 -7.78 3.76 -12.80
CA PHE A 121 -6.98 3.39 -11.64
C PHE A 121 -6.73 1.87 -11.59
N ARG A 122 -7.76 1.06 -11.79
CA ARG A 122 -7.66 -0.40 -11.85
C ARG A 122 -6.77 -0.88 -12.98
N ALA A 123 -6.97 -0.35 -14.19
CA ALA A 123 -6.16 -0.71 -15.36
C ALA A 123 -4.67 -0.42 -15.13
N ARG A 124 -4.36 0.74 -14.55
CA ARG A 124 -2.99 1.16 -14.23
C ARG A 124 -2.31 0.22 -13.22
N VAL A 125 -3.00 -0.10 -12.13
CA VAL A 125 -2.48 -0.98 -11.08
C VAL A 125 -2.29 -2.40 -11.59
N ARG A 126 -3.27 -2.92 -12.36
CA ARG A 126 -3.17 -4.26 -12.98
C ARG A 126 -1.96 -4.36 -13.89
N ALA A 127 -1.77 -3.39 -14.79
CA ALA A 127 -0.61 -3.39 -15.69
C ALA A 127 0.72 -3.39 -14.91
N ALA A 128 0.82 -2.67 -13.78
CA ALA A 128 2.01 -2.68 -12.95
C ALA A 128 2.28 -4.06 -12.32
N VAL A 129 1.24 -4.72 -11.83
CA VAL A 129 1.37 -6.07 -11.25
C VAL A 129 1.75 -7.08 -12.32
N ASP A 130 1.14 -7.02 -13.50
CA ASP A 130 1.44 -7.91 -14.62
C ASP A 130 2.90 -7.77 -15.06
N ASP A 131 3.43 -6.55 -15.16
CA ASP A 131 4.82 -6.30 -15.53
C ASP A 131 5.81 -6.76 -14.43
N VAL A 132 5.49 -6.54 -13.15
CA VAL A 132 6.30 -7.07 -12.03
C VAL A 132 6.33 -8.58 -12.06
N ALA A 133 5.20 -9.23 -12.31
CA ALA A 133 5.09 -10.69 -12.38
C ALA A 133 5.81 -11.25 -13.61
N ALA A 134 5.71 -10.60 -14.77
CA ALA A 134 6.38 -10.99 -16.00
C ALA A 134 7.92 -10.83 -15.94
N GLY A 135 8.39 -9.82 -15.18
CA GLY A 135 9.82 -9.55 -14.99
C GLY A 135 10.47 -10.34 -13.86
N ALA A 136 9.77 -11.28 -13.21
CA ALA A 136 10.28 -12.08 -12.11
C ALA A 136 10.41 -13.56 -12.49
N GLU A 137 11.46 -14.22 -11.99
CA GLU A 137 11.61 -15.66 -12.11
C GLU A 137 10.64 -16.39 -11.15
N HIS A 138 10.38 -17.67 -11.41
CA HIS A 138 9.40 -18.44 -10.62
C HIS A 138 9.71 -18.50 -9.12
N GLU A 139 10.98 -18.54 -8.76
CA GLU A 139 11.45 -18.63 -7.37
C GLU A 139 11.59 -17.26 -6.69
N ASP A 140 11.41 -16.18 -7.44
CA ASP A 140 11.56 -14.83 -6.91
C ASP A 140 10.48 -14.47 -5.87
N THR A 141 10.91 -13.67 -4.91
CA THR A 141 10.01 -12.93 -4.01
C THR A 141 10.22 -11.44 -4.23
N VAL A 142 9.20 -10.77 -4.72
CA VAL A 142 9.19 -9.32 -4.92
C VAL A 142 8.37 -8.66 -3.82
N ALA A 143 8.94 -7.66 -3.14
CA ALA A 143 8.21 -6.82 -2.19
C ALA A 143 7.82 -5.49 -2.85
N VAL A 144 6.52 -5.20 -2.90
CA VAL A 144 5.97 -3.96 -3.45
C VAL A 144 5.38 -3.13 -2.31
N PHE A 145 5.93 -1.95 -2.11
CA PHE A 145 5.48 -0.99 -1.11
C PHE A 145 4.54 0.02 -1.75
N SER A 146 3.29 0.05 -1.29
CA SER A 146 2.24 0.84 -1.91
C SER A 146 1.16 1.25 -0.90
N HIS A 147 -0.11 1.24 -1.28
CA HIS A 147 -1.21 1.91 -0.58
C HIS A 147 -2.43 1.01 -0.44
N GLY A 148 -3.35 1.43 0.42
CA GLY A 148 -4.57 0.67 0.70
C GLY A 148 -5.48 0.48 -0.51
N GLY A 149 -5.66 1.52 -1.34
CA GLY A 149 -6.43 1.46 -2.56
C GLY A 149 -5.81 0.54 -3.61
N VAL A 150 -4.49 0.67 -3.82
CA VAL A 150 -3.72 -0.18 -4.74
C VAL A 150 -3.85 -1.67 -4.36
N ILE A 151 -3.62 -2.01 -3.08
CA ILE A 151 -3.71 -3.40 -2.61
C ILE A 151 -5.13 -3.95 -2.78
N ASN A 152 -6.15 -3.14 -2.47
CA ASN A 152 -7.54 -3.53 -2.68
C ASN A 152 -7.88 -3.76 -4.15
N VAL A 153 -7.36 -2.94 -5.07
CA VAL A 153 -7.50 -3.19 -6.52
C VAL A 153 -6.90 -4.53 -6.91
N VAL A 154 -5.69 -4.83 -6.47
CA VAL A 154 -5.05 -6.14 -6.77
C VAL A 154 -5.89 -7.30 -6.26
N LEU A 155 -6.38 -7.21 -5.03
CA LEU A 155 -7.26 -8.23 -4.45
C LEU A 155 -8.59 -8.34 -5.20
N HIS A 156 -9.16 -7.20 -5.61
CA HIS A 156 -10.40 -7.17 -6.40
C HIS A 156 -10.24 -7.89 -7.75
N GLU A 157 -9.15 -7.63 -8.47
CA GLU A 157 -8.86 -8.27 -9.77
C GLU A 157 -8.65 -9.79 -9.64
N ILE A 158 -8.01 -10.25 -8.55
CA ILE A 158 -7.75 -11.68 -8.35
C ILE A 158 -8.99 -12.44 -7.85
N LEU A 159 -9.75 -11.84 -6.92
CA LEU A 159 -10.84 -12.51 -6.21
C LEU A 159 -12.22 -12.24 -6.81
N GLY A 160 -12.35 -11.27 -7.72
CA GLY A 160 -13.64 -10.86 -8.29
C GLY A 160 -14.60 -10.34 -7.22
N THR A 161 -14.11 -9.57 -6.25
CA THR A 161 -14.95 -9.04 -5.17
C THR A 161 -16.03 -8.11 -5.72
N LYS A 162 -17.16 -8.02 -5.03
CA LYS A 162 -18.30 -7.17 -5.46
C LYS A 162 -17.97 -5.67 -5.40
N ARG A 163 -17.00 -5.27 -4.58
CA ARG A 163 -16.58 -3.88 -4.38
C ARG A 163 -15.05 -3.81 -4.40
N VAL A 164 -14.50 -2.71 -4.86
CA VAL A 164 -13.05 -2.53 -4.91
C VAL A 164 -12.45 -2.48 -3.51
N LEU A 165 -12.96 -1.61 -2.63
CA LEU A 165 -12.49 -1.51 -1.25
C LEU A 165 -13.17 -2.55 -0.35
N SER A 166 -12.78 -3.82 -0.49
CA SER A 166 -13.41 -4.95 0.24
C SER A 166 -12.63 -5.38 1.48
N PHE A 167 -11.40 -4.91 1.64
CA PHE A 167 -10.52 -5.34 2.74
C PHE A 167 -10.02 -4.15 3.54
N PRO A 168 -10.03 -4.23 4.88
CA PRO A 168 -9.23 -3.30 5.69
C PRO A 168 -7.76 -3.61 5.43
N ILE A 169 -7.01 -2.63 4.97
CA ILE A 169 -5.56 -2.75 4.77
C ILE A 169 -4.92 -1.76 5.74
N ASP A 170 -4.33 -2.24 6.81
CA ASP A 170 -3.72 -1.42 7.86
C ASP A 170 -2.31 -0.92 7.47
N TYR A 171 -1.81 0.11 8.16
CA TYR A 171 -0.45 0.63 7.97
C TYR A 171 0.59 -0.46 8.24
N ALA A 172 1.62 -0.50 7.41
CA ALA A 172 2.69 -1.50 7.42
C ALA A 172 2.22 -2.96 7.35
N SER A 173 0.94 -3.22 7.00
CA SER A 173 0.43 -4.57 6.80
C SER A 173 1.05 -5.24 5.57
N VAL A 174 1.09 -6.56 5.60
CA VAL A 174 1.62 -7.41 4.53
C VAL A 174 0.51 -8.28 3.95
N THR A 175 0.27 -8.14 2.65
CA THR A 175 -0.60 -9.03 1.86
C THR A 175 0.26 -9.89 0.97
N ARG A 176 0.07 -11.21 1.00
CA ARG A 176 0.91 -12.18 0.30
C ARG A 176 0.15 -12.87 -0.81
N LEU A 177 0.74 -12.87 -2.00
CA LEU A 177 0.23 -13.53 -3.20
C LEU A 177 1.25 -14.54 -3.73
N LEU A 178 0.77 -15.61 -4.35
CA LEU A 178 1.58 -16.56 -5.10
C LEU A 178 1.12 -16.57 -6.56
N PHE A 179 2.07 -16.55 -7.47
CA PHE A 179 1.84 -16.69 -8.90
C PHE A 179 2.36 -18.06 -9.37
N SER A 180 1.51 -18.83 -10.02
CA SER A 180 1.89 -20.06 -10.67
C SER A 180 2.74 -19.80 -11.92
N ARG A 181 3.36 -20.85 -12.50
CA ARG A 181 4.08 -20.74 -13.78
C ARG A 181 3.17 -20.38 -14.95
N SER A 182 1.88 -20.60 -14.84
CA SER A 182 0.88 -20.21 -15.85
C SER A 182 0.36 -18.77 -15.63
N GLY A 183 0.91 -18.00 -14.67
CA GLY A 183 0.48 -16.64 -14.36
C GLY A 183 -0.75 -16.54 -13.46
N GLN A 184 -1.33 -17.66 -13.02
CA GLN A 184 -2.48 -17.63 -12.11
C GLN A 184 -2.06 -17.16 -10.72
N ALA A 185 -2.71 -16.11 -10.22
CA ALA A 185 -2.49 -15.59 -8.88
C ALA A 185 -3.39 -16.26 -7.84
N SER A 186 -2.85 -16.46 -6.63
CA SER A 186 -3.57 -16.95 -5.45
C SER A 186 -3.28 -16.08 -4.24
N VAL A 187 -4.31 -15.71 -3.50
CA VAL A 187 -4.17 -14.94 -2.25
C VAL A 187 -3.87 -15.90 -1.11
N VAL A 188 -2.76 -15.65 -0.39
CA VAL A 188 -2.33 -16.49 0.74
C VAL A 188 -2.69 -15.85 2.07
N THR A 189 -2.40 -14.56 2.21
CA THR A 189 -2.72 -13.75 3.40
C THR A 189 -3.14 -12.36 2.95
N VAL A 190 -4.10 -11.77 3.67
CA VAL A 190 -4.50 -10.38 3.49
C VAL A 190 -4.31 -9.67 4.81
N ASN A 191 -3.72 -8.46 4.76
CA ASN A 191 -3.62 -7.57 5.91
C ASN A 191 -2.92 -8.21 7.14
N GLY A 192 -1.83 -8.93 6.94
CA GLY A 192 -1.01 -9.46 8.05
C GLY A 192 -0.36 -8.32 8.83
N THR A 193 -0.65 -8.23 10.14
CA THR A 193 -0.27 -7.10 11.00
C THR A 193 0.39 -7.54 12.32
N GLU A 194 0.72 -8.81 12.48
CA GLU A 194 1.23 -9.37 13.72
C GLU A 194 2.43 -8.59 14.27
N HIS A 195 3.30 -8.13 13.38
CA HIS A 195 4.53 -7.39 13.73
C HIS A 195 4.27 -5.94 14.15
N VAL A 196 3.11 -5.37 13.84
CA VAL A 196 2.75 -3.97 14.15
C VAL A 196 1.43 -3.84 14.90
N TRP A 197 0.86 -4.94 15.36
CA TRP A 197 -0.46 -4.99 15.99
C TRP A 197 -0.66 -3.96 17.10
N ASP A 198 0.32 -3.83 18.00
CA ASP A 198 0.33 -2.89 19.10
C ASP A 198 0.55 -1.43 18.69
N LEU A 199 1.02 -1.19 17.45
CA LEU A 199 1.29 0.13 16.88
C LEU A 199 0.17 0.63 15.95
N LEU A 200 -0.87 -0.16 15.74
CA LEU A 200 -1.99 0.26 14.89
C LEU A 200 -2.85 1.30 15.61
N PRO A 201 -3.22 2.43 14.97
CA PRO A 201 -4.02 3.49 15.59
C PRO A 201 -5.32 2.99 16.22
N ARG A 202 -5.96 1.99 15.57
CA ARG A 202 -7.19 1.39 16.08
C ARG A 202 -7.01 0.60 17.38
N ASN A 203 -5.79 0.09 17.66
CA ASN A 203 -5.48 -0.71 18.85
C ASN A 203 -4.87 0.14 19.98
N GLN A 204 -4.46 1.37 19.69
CA GLN A 204 -3.91 2.31 20.67
C GLN A 204 -4.98 3.17 21.37
N ARG A 205 -6.24 3.08 20.93
CA ARG A 205 -7.33 3.79 21.61
C ARG A 205 -7.51 3.17 22.99
N ALA A 206 -7.32 3.99 24.03
CA ALA A 206 -7.67 3.60 25.40
C ALA A 206 -9.14 3.15 25.47
N PRO A 207 -9.46 2.19 26.33
CA PRO A 207 -10.82 1.70 26.52
C PRO A 207 -11.77 2.80 27.04
#